data_8a0cdf37f16fa7338712ee4d29f53da8
#
_entry.id   8a0cdf37f16fa7338712ee4d29f53da8
#
_cell.length_a   1.000
_cell.length_b   1.000
_cell.length_c   1.000
_cell.angle_alpha   90.00
_cell.angle_beta   90.00
_cell.angle_gamma   90.00
#
_symmetry.space_group_name_H-M   'P 1'
#
loop_
_entity.id
_entity.type
_entity.pdbx_description
1 polymer ?
#
loop_
_entity_poly.entity_id
_entity_poly.type
_entity_poly.pdbx_seq_one_letter_code
_entity_poly.pdbx_strand_id
1 'polypeptide(L)'
;AALAGCNSDSDNDDAVVEPPAAVTPDSINLSFLGRYSAGIFAESAAEIPAFDPVNKRIFIVNAQKGAVDVLDATDAANPTLIDTLTAADVAADAVVNSIAYKGGYLAVAIEASPKTDNGFVALYDATTLELLGSAQVGAQPDMLTFSPDGQYLLTANEGEPNNDYSVDPVGSISILSLTDDEIVEVRTATFSSFNARRDELIQAGVRIFGPNASVEQDLEPEYIAISEDSTTA
;
A
#
# COMPACT_ATOMS: atom_id res chain seq x y z
N ALA A 1 38.87 24.11 29.01
CA ALA A 1 38.78 23.15 30.11
C ALA A 1 38.63 21.76 29.50
N ALA A 2 39.68 20.95 29.58
CA ALA A 2 39.66 19.55 29.14
C ALA A 2 39.12 18.68 30.27
N LEU A 3 38.18 17.79 29.94
CA LEU A 3 37.76 16.71 30.82
C LEU A 3 38.33 15.40 30.26
N ALA A 4 39.23 14.80 31.03
CA ALA A 4 39.76 13.47 30.79
C ALA A 4 38.74 12.43 31.24
N GLY A 5 38.38 11.51 30.34
CA GLY A 5 37.55 10.34 30.65
C GLY A 5 38.43 9.15 30.98
N CYS A 6 38.08 8.42 32.04
CA CYS A 6 38.78 7.24 32.52
C CYS A 6 38.63 6.06 31.53
N ASN A 7 39.79 5.45 31.23
CA ASN A 7 39.88 4.11 30.64
C ASN A 7 39.43 3.07 31.68
N SER A 8 38.60 2.16 31.26
CA SER A 8 38.47 0.85 31.88
C SER A 8 38.52 -0.19 30.76
N ASP A 9 39.66 -0.82 30.62
CA ASP A 9 39.87 -1.98 29.78
C ASP A 9 39.00 -3.12 30.28
N SER A 10 38.15 -3.59 29.41
CA SER A 10 37.58 -4.93 29.45
C SER A 10 37.57 -5.47 28.03
N ASP A 11 38.58 -6.31 27.76
CA ASP A 11 38.71 -7.09 26.55
C ASP A 11 37.50 -8.02 26.42
N ASN A 12 36.54 -7.62 25.57
CA ASN A 12 35.59 -8.52 24.95
C ASN A 12 35.83 -8.44 23.45
N ASP A 13 36.64 -9.40 22.97
CA ASP A 13 36.77 -9.71 21.55
C ASP A 13 35.44 -10.34 21.03
N ASP A 14 34.37 -9.56 20.98
CA ASP A 14 33.25 -9.87 20.14
C ASP A 14 33.65 -9.43 18.72
N ALA A 15 34.11 -10.38 17.93
CA ALA A 15 34.36 -10.19 16.51
C ALA A 15 33.06 -9.72 15.87
N VAL A 16 32.99 -8.43 15.57
CA VAL A 16 31.92 -7.86 14.73
C VAL A 16 32.07 -8.52 13.37
N VAL A 17 31.23 -9.52 13.10
CA VAL A 17 31.10 -10.10 11.76
C VAL A 17 30.47 -9.00 10.91
N GLU A 18 31.29 -8.29 10.14
CA GLU A 18 30.77 -7.38 9.14
C GLU A 18 29.84 -8.18 8.19
N PRO A 19 28.63 -7.70 7.94
CA PRO A 19 27.78 -8.34 6.93
C PRO A 19 28.53 -8.35 5.60
N PRO A 20 28.42 -9.42 4.80
CA PRO A 20 29.08 -9.49 3.50
C PRO A 20 28.71 -8.24 2.69
N ALA A 21 29.73 -7.59 2.14
CA ALA A 21 29.53 -6.40 1.30
C ALA A 21 28.49 -6.71 0.24
N ALA A 22 27.44 -5.89 0.17
CA ALA A 22 26.42 -6.02 -0.86
C ALA A 22 27.11 -5.94 -2.22
N VAL A 23 27.07 -7.02 -2.99
CA VAL A 23 27.55 -7.04 -4.38
C VAL A 23 26.54 -6.24 -5.18
N THR A 24 26.85 -4.96 -5.40
CA THR A 24 26.10 -4.17 -6.38
C THR A 24 26.46 -4.70 -7.76
N PRO A 25 25.49 -5.15 -8.58
CA PRO A 25 25.80 -5.56 -9.94
C PRO A 25 26.33 -4.35 -10.72
N ASP A 26 27.39 -4.56 -11.51
CA ASP A 26 28.01 -3.51 -12.32
C ASP A 26 27.06 -2.92 -13.38
N SER A 27 25.97 -3.63 -13.69
CA SER A 27 24.93 -3.16 -14.62
C SER A 27 23.62 -3.93 -14.43
N ILE A 28 22.50 -3.24 -14.70
CA ILE A 28 21.17 -3.86 -14.83
C ILE A 28 20.77 -3.79 -16.29
N ASN A 29 20.43 -4.94 -16.88
CA ASN A 29 19.91 -5.03 -18.24
C ASN A 29 18.43 -5.43 -18.20
N LEU A 30 17.58 -4.64 -18.84
CA LEU A 30 16.18 -4.95 -19.06
C LEU A 30 15.98 -5.45 -20.49
N SER A 31 15.30 -6.59 -20.65
CA SER A 31 14.91 -7.13 -21.94
C SER A 31 13.40 -7.36 -21.98
N PHE A 32 12.80 -7.03 -23.11
CA PHE A 32 11.38 -7.31 -23.32
C PHE A 32 11.20 -8.83 -23.51
N LEU A 33 10.34 -9.44 -22.69
CA LEU A 33 10.01 -10.87 -22.78
C LEU A 33 8.64 -11.09 -23.42
N GLY A 34 7.61 -10.39 -22.99
CA GLY A 34 6.26 -10.58 -23.46
C GLY A 34 5.35 -9.42 -23.06
N ARG A 35 4.09 -9.50 -23.50
CA ARG A 35 3.07 -8.50 -23.19
C ARG A 35 1.70 -9.15 -23.10
N TYR A 36 0.96 -8.75 -22.07
CA TYR A 36 -0.50 -8.82 -22.05
C TYR A 36 -1.08 -7.51 -22.55
N SER A 37 -2.22 -7.56 -23.21
CA SER A 37 -2.99 -6.39 -23.64
C SER A 37 -4.47 -6.65 -23.40
N ALA A 38 -5.11 -5.77 -22.63
CA ALA A 38 -6.56 -5.80 -22.41
C ALA A 38 -7.37 -5.47 -23.69
N GLY A 39 -6.71 -4.96 -24.73
CA GLY A 39 -7.37 -4.57 -25.99
C GLY A 39 -8.16 -3.26 -25.89
N ILE A 40 -8.01 -2.52 -24.81
CA ILE A 40 -8.72 -1.27 -24.54
C ILE A 40 -7.72 -0.12 -24.79
N PHE A 41 -8.09 0.82 -25.68
CA PHE A 41 -7.21 1.92 -26.08
C PHE A 41 -7.62 3.22 -25.36
N ALA A 42 -6.60 3.94 -24.84
CA ALA A 42 -6.74 5.24 -24.19
C ALA A 42 -7.63 5.21 -22.92
N GLU A 43 -7.66 4.07 -22.21
CA GLU A 43 -8.31 3.88 -20.92
C GLU A 43 -7.29 3.33 -19.91
N SER A 44 -7.47 3.58 -18.62
CA SER A 44 -6.60 3.10 -17.54
C SER A 44 -6.86 1.61 -17.27
N ALA A 45 -6.41 0.74 -18.17
CA ALA A 45 -6.70 -0.70 -18.12
C ALA A 45 -5.59 -1.55 -17.49
N ALA A 46 -4.46 -0.97 -17.09
CA ALA A 46 -3.38 -1.66 -16.37
C ALA A 46 -2.54 -0.61 -15.63
N GLU A 47 -2.60 -0.62 -14.31
CA GLU A 47 -1.88 0.37 -13.48
C GLU A 47 -0.94 -0.31 -12.50
N ILE A 48 -1.40 -0.76 -11.34
CA ILE A 48 -0.59 -1.29 -10.25
C ILE A 48 -0.43 -2.82 -10.40
N PRO A 49 0.79 -3.35 -10.61
CA PRO A 49 1.02 -4.79 -10.69
C PRO A 49 1.52 -5.37 -9.37
N ALA A 50 1.16 -6.62 -9.10
CA ALA A 50 1.78 -7.46 -8.09
C ALA A 50 2.12 -8.83 -8.72
N PHE A 51 3.19 -9.48 -8.22
CA PHE A 51 3.65 -10.75 -8.78
C PHE A 51 3.73 -11.84 -7.71
N ASP A 52 3.11 -12.98 -7.99
CA ASP A 52 3.24 -14.21 -7.24
C ASP A 52 4.30 -15.10 -7.91
N PRO A 53 5.50 -15.23 -7.31
CA PRO A 53 6.58 -16.02 -7.89
C PRO A 53 6.35 -17.53 -7.76
N VAL A 54 5.47 -17.99 -6.87
CA VAL A 54 5.18 -19.40 -6.64
C VAL A 54 4.27 -19.94 -7.73
N ASN A 55 3.13 -19.31 -7.94
CA ASN A 55 2.15 -19.69 -8.96
C ASN A 55 2.41 -19.03 -10.31
N LYS A 56 3.42 -18.13 -10.41
CA LYS A 56 3.75 -17.33 -11.60
C LYS A 56 2.53 -16.55 -12.11
N ARG A 57 1.84 -15.91 -11.20
CA ARG A 57 0.69 -15.04 -11.50
C ARG A 57 1.10 -13.58 -11.45
N ILE A 58 0.55 -12.81 -12.35
CA ILE A 58 0.59 -11.34 -12.29
C ILE A 58 -0.82 -10.87 -11.97
N PHE A 59 -0.96 -10.08 -10.91
CA PHE A 59 -2.16 -9.35 -10.57
C PHE A 59 -2.01 -7.92 -11.06
N ILE A 60 -3.03 -7.35 -11.69
CA ILE A 60 -2.96 -5.99 -12.24
C ILE A 60 -4.27 -5.27 -11.93
N VAL A 61 -4.17 -4.11 -11.30
CA VAL A 61 -5.31 -3.20 -11.20
C VAL A 61 -5.73 -2.75 -12.60
N ASN A 62 -6.96 -3.03 -12.94
CA ASN A 62 -7.61 -2.54 -14.14
C ASN A 62 -8.60 -1.46 -13.72
N ALA A 63 -8.13 -0.20 -13.65
CA ALA A 63 -8.93 0.92 -13.16
C ALA A 63 -10.17 1.18 -14.04
N GLN A 64 -10.09 0.92 -15.34
CA GLN A 64 -11.25 1.03 -16.23
C GLN A 64 -12.41 0.09 -15.83
N LYS A 65 -12.10 -1.09 -15.27
CA LYS A 65 -13.09 -2.03 -14.75
C LYS A 65 -13.35 -1.87 -13.25
N GLY A 66 -12.50 -1.15 -12.52
CA GLY A 66 -12.51 -1.12 -11.06
C GLY A 66 -12.23 -2.49 -10.43
N ALA A 67 -11.33 -3.28 -11.01
CA ALA A 67 -11.12 -4.69 -10.69
C ALA A 67 -9.64 -5.09 -10.78
N VAL A 68 -9.31 -6.31 -10.36
CA VAL A 68 -7.97 -6.90 -10.53
C VAL A 68 -8.02 -7.96 -11.63
N ASP A 69 -7.31 -7.74 -12.72
CA ASP A 69 -7.07 -8.77 -13.73
C ASP A 69 -5.96 -9.73 -13.22
N VAL A 70 -6.22 -11.03 -13.26
CA VAL A 70 -5.30 -12.10 -12.84
C VAL A 70 -4.74 -12.81 -14.08
N LEU A 71 -3.43 -12.75 -14.26
CA LEU A 71 -2.76 -13.35 -15.41
C LEU A 71 -1.95 -14.59 -15.01
N ASP A 72 -2.01 -15.62 -15.83
CA ASP A 72 -1.02 -16.69 -15.85
C ASP A 72 0.21 -16.20 -16.64
N ALA A 73 1.35 -16.15 -15.98
CA ALA A 73 2.65 -15.79 -16.53
C ALA A 73 3.63 -16.99 -16.51
N THR A 74 3.14 -18.22 -16.48
CA THR A 74 3.96 -19.43 -16.59
C THR A 74 4.78 -19.40 -17.89
N ASP A 75 4.20 -18.93 -18.99
CA ASP A 75 4.91 -18.49 -20.18
C ASP A 75 5.03 -16.96 -20.15
N ALA A 76 6.17 -16.46 -19.67
CA ALA A 76 6.41 -15.02 -19.56
C ALA A 76 6.41 -14.29 -20.90
N ALA A 77 6.57 -15.01 -22.04
CA ALA A 77 6.49 -14.40 -23.36
C ALA A 77 5.03 -14.15 -23.78
N ASN A 78 4.09 -14.90 -23.24
CA ASN A 78 2.67 -14.84 -23.60
C ASN A 78 1.77 -14.93 -22.36
N PRO A 79 1.76 -13.94 -21.46
CA PRO A 79 0.87 -13.92 -20.30
C PRO A 79 -0.60 -13.90 -20.75
N THR A 80 -1.46 -14.67 -20.09
CA THR A 80 -2.89 -14.78 -20.44
C THR A 80 -3.78 -14.48 -19.25
N LEU A 81 -4.89 -13.78 -19.50
CA LEU A 81 -5.92 -13.53 -18.48
C LEU A 81 -6.61 -14.85 -18.11
N ILE A 82 -6.62 -15.17 -16.81
CA ILE A 82 -7.25 -16.37 -16.27
C ILE A 82 -8.44 -16.07 -15.37
N ASP A 83 -8.47 -14.88 -14.74
CA ASP A 83 -9.56 -14.47 -13.85
C ASP A 83 -9.61 -12.94 -13.70
N THR A 84 -10.68 -12.44 -13.07
CA THR A 84 -10.86 -11.03 -12.70
C THR A 84 -11.55 -10.97 -11.33
N LEU A 85 -10.88 -10.39 -10.32
CA LEU A 85 -11.47 -10.14 -9.00
C LEU A 85 -12.12 -8.77 -8.98
N THR A 86 -13.37 -8.72 -8.51
CA THR A 86 -14.14 -7.47 -8.41
C THR A 86 -14.34 -7.07 -6.95
N ALA A 87 -14.53 -5.78 -6.69
CA ALA A 87 -14.86 -5.29 -5.35
C ALA A 87 -16.28 -5.66 -4.88
N ALA A 88 -17.13 -6.18 -5.78
CA ALA A 88 -18.54 -6.41 -5.51
C ALA A 88 -18.81 -7.44 -4.39
N ASP A 89 -17.87 -8.38 -4.15
CA ASP A 89 -17.95 -9.34 -3.06
C ASP A 89 -17.72 -8.71 -1.67
N VAL A 90 -17.18 -7.49 -1.63
CA VAL A 90 -16.90 -6.73 -0.41
C VAL A 90 -17.89 -5.58 -0.24
N ALA A 91 -18.09 -4.77 -1.29
CA ALA A 91 -19.02 -3.65 -1.25
C ALA A 91 -19.63 -3.40 -2.64
N ALA A 92 -20.93 -3.08 -2.66
CA ALA A 92 -21.63 -2.79 -3.91
C ALA A 92 -21.12 -1.49 -4.54
N ASP A 93 -21.01 -1.49 -5.87
CA ASP A 93 -20.57 -0.35 -6.67
C ASP A 93 -19.16 0.21 -6.30
N ALA A 94 -18.40 -0.55 -5.49
CA ALA A 94 -17.04 -0.22 -5.10
C ALA A 94 -16.03 -0.53 -6.22
N VAL A 95 -14.87 0.11 -6.17
CA VAL A 95 -13.80 -0.07 -7.15
C VAL A 95 -12.48 -0.42 -6.48
N VAL A 96 -11.61 -1.12 -7.21
CA VAL A 96 -10.25 -1.44 -6.76
C VAL A 96 -9.32 -0.30 -7.14
N ASN A 97 -8.54 0.21 -6.15
CA ASN A 97 -7.52 1.22 -6.39
C ASN A 97 -6.11 0.64 -6.35
N SER A 98 -5.83 -0.30 -5.47
CA SER A 98 -4.47 -0.80 -5.27
C SER A 98 -4.41 -2.27 -4.87
N ILE A 99 -3.26 -2.90 -5.08
CA ILE A 99 -2.98 -4.28 -4.68
C ILE A 99 -1.56 -4.45 -4.14
N ALA A 100 -1.38 -5.39 -3.25
CA ALA A 100 -0.06 -5.88 -2.82
C ALA A 100 -0.08 -7.40 -2.66
N TYR A 101 1.03 -8.04 -3.01
CA TYR A 101 1.23 -9.48 -2.81
C TYR A 101 2.32 -9.74 -1.78
N LYS A 102 2.07 -10.69 -0.88
CA LYS A 102 3.10 -11.22 0.02
C LYS A 102 2.77 -12.62 0.48
N GLY A 103 3.73 -13.54 0.33
CA GLY A 103 3.71 -14.85 0.99
C GLY A 103 2.50 -15.74 0.70
N GLY A 104 1.86 -15.59 -0.45
CA GLY A 104 0.64 -16.33 -0.83
C GLY A 104 -0.65 -15.52 -0.63
N TYR A 105 -0.57 -14.29 -0.12
CA TYR A 105 -1.72 -13.41 0.06
C TYR A 105 -1.71 -12.26 -0.94
N LEU A 106 -2.88 -11.95 -1.46
CA LEU A 106 -3.15 -10.74 -2.23
C LEU A 106 -4.05 -9.83 -1.39
N ALA A 107 -3.53 -8.66 -1.06
CA ALA A 107 -4.33 -7.60 -0.43
C ALA A 107 -4.82 -6.62 -1.50
N VAL A 108 -6.04 -6.12 -1.33
CA VAL A 108 -6.73 -5.25 -2.28
C VAL A 108 -7.31 -4.05 -1.55
N ALA A 109 -6.94 -2.83 -1.96
CA ALA A 109 -7.58 -1.60 -1.50
C ALA A 109 -8.83 -1.33 -2.34
N ILE A 110 -9.93 -1.06 -1.67
CA ILE A 110 -11.25 -0.94 -2.28
C ILE A 110 -11.88 0.39 -1.85
N GLU A 111 -12.08 1.27 -2.81
CA GLU A 111 -12.79 2.53 -2.62
C GLU A 111 -14.30 2.28 -2.62
N ALA A 112 -15.00 2.91 -1.69
CA ALA A 112 -16.46 2.86 -1.62
C ALA A 112 -17.11 3.74 -2.69
N SER A 113 -18.38 3.53 -2.93
CA SER A 113 -19.22 4.41 -3.73
C SER A 113 -20.31 5.02 -2.83
N PRO A 114 -20.29 6.35 -2.60
CA PRO A 114 -19.36 7.37 -3.11
C PRO A 114 -17.96 7.26 -2.49
N LYS A 115 -16.93 7.79 -3.17
CA LYS A 115 -15.52 7.72 -2.72
C LYS A 115 -15.24 8.40 -1.38
N THR A 116 -16.10 9.30 -0.97
CA THR A 116 -16.03 10.01 0.32
C THR A 116 -16.48 9.17 1.51
N ASP A 117 -17.06 8.00 1.28
CA ASP A 117 -17.37 7.03 2.33
C ASP A 117 -16.15 6.17 2.65
N ASN A 118 -16.14 5.59 3.85
CA ASN A 118 -15.08 4.68 4.25
C ASN A 118 -14.98 3.47 3.31
N GLY A 119 -13.77 3.24 2.80
CA GLY A 119 -13.46 2.10 1.96
C GLY A 119 -13.11 0.84 2.74
N PHE A 120 -12.53 -0.12 2.04
CA PHE A 120 -12.21 -1.44 2.60
C PHE A 120 -10.83 -1.90 2.16
N VAL A 121 -10.27 -2.80 2.95
CA VAL A 121 -9.16 -3.67 2.53
C VAL A 121 -9.67 -5.10 2.53
N ALA A 122 -9.46 -5.82 1.44
CA ALA A 122 -9.77 -7.25 1.32
C ALA A 122 -8.48 -8.07 1.22
N LEU A 123 -8.49 -9.25 1.83
CA LEU A 123 -7.40 -10.22 1.78
C LEU A 123 -7.87 -11.48 1.06
N TYR A 124 -7.12 -11.92 0.06
CA TYR A 124 -7.40 -13.11 -0.72
C TYR A 124 -6.25 -14.11 -0.62
N ASP A 125 -6.55 -15.39 -0.66
CA ASP A 125 -5.57 -16.41 -1.00
C ASP A 125 -5.17 -16.25 -2.47
N ALA A 126 -3.89 -15.99 -2.73
CA ALA A 126 -3.41 -15.72 -4.09
C ALA A 126 -3.41 -16.97 -5.00
N THR A 127 -3.53 -18.17 -4.43
CA THR A 127 -3.58 -19.44 -5.17
C THR A 127 -5.00 -19.81 -5.56
N THR A 128 -5.93 -19.77 -4.59
CA THR A 128 -7.33 -20.16 -4.83
C THR A 128 -8.18 -18.99 -5.31
N LEU A 129 -7.74 -17.75 -5.09
CA LEU A 129 -8.46 -16.51 -5.31
C LEU A 129 -9.71 -16.35 -4.41
N GLU A 130 -9.80 -17.16 -3.37
CA GLU A 130 -10.88 -17.06 -2.39
C GLU A 130 -10.67 -15.85 -1.45
N LEU A 131 -11.74 -15.13 -1.16
CA LEU A 131 -11.75 -14.05 -0.18
C LEU A 131 -11.60 -14.65 1.23
N LEU A 132 -10.51 -14.33 1.93
CA LEU A 132 -10.25 -14.74 3.30
C LEU A 132 -10.95 -13.84 4.31
N GLY A 133 -11.01 -12.54 4.01
CA GLY A 133 -11.68 -11.57 4.86
C GLY A 133 -11.54 -10.14 4.33
N SER A 134 -12.31 -9.24 4.92
CA SER A 134 -12.22 -7.81 4.64
C SER A 134 -12.42 -6.98 5.89
N ALA A 135 -11.90 -5.76 5.89
CA ALA A 135 -12.06 -4.80 6.97
C ALA A 135 -12.30 -3.40 6.43
N GLN A 136 -13.14 -2.63 7.13
CA GLN A 136 -13.36 -1.23 6.79
C GLN A 136 -12.15 -0.39 7.22
N VAL A 137 -11.76 0.56 6.38
CA VAL A 137 -10.65 1.49 6.57
C VAL A 137 -11.13 2.94 6.39
N GLY A 138 -10.24 3.91 6.20
CA GLY A 138 -10.64 5.29 5.91
C GLY A 138 -11.23 5.47 4.52
N ALA A 139 -11.60 6.70 4.18
CA ALA A 139 -12.14 7.05 2.87
C ALA A 139 -11.04 7.00 1.81
N GLN A 140 -11.39 6.49 0.62
CA GLN A 140 -10.50 6.42 -0.53
C GLN A 140 -9.14 5.80 -0.21
N PRO A 141 -9.09 4.50 0.17
CA PRO A 141 -7.82 3.79 0.31
C PRO A 141 -7.18 3.66 -1.08
N ASP A 142 -6.03 4.33 -1.28
CA ASP A 142 -5.38 4.41 -2.59
C ASP A 142 -4.16 3.51 -2.70
N MET A 143 -3.32 3.47 -1.69
CA MET A 143 -2.13 2.61 -1.68
C MET A 143 -2.13 1.69 -0.48
N LEU A 144 -1.69 0.44 -0.67
CA LEU A 144 -1.49 -0.48 0.44
C LEU A 144 -0.18 -1.27 0.30
N THR A 145 0.38 -1.68 1.43
CA THR A 145 1.61 -2.48 1.46
C THR A 145 1.69 -3.35 2.71
N PHE A 146 2.28 -4.55 2.57
CA PHE A 146 2.62 -5.40 3.70
C PHE A 146 3.89 -4.93 4.38
N SER A 147 3.98 -5.09 5.70
CA SER A 147 5.25 -4.98 6.40
C SER A 147 6.23 -6.09 5.94
N PRO A 148 7.56 -5.87 6.01
CA PRO A 148 8.55 -6.87 5.62
C PRO A 148 8.40 -8.22 6.34
N ASP A 149 7.96 -8.22 7.60
CA ASP A 149 7.68 -9.45 8.38
C ASP A 149 6.32 -10.09 8.08
N GLY A 150 5.44 -9.40 7.34
CA GLY A 150 4.10 -9.88 6.97
C GLY A 150 3.07 -9.83 8.09
N GLN A 151 3.39 -9.24 9.26
CA GLN A 151 2.46 -9.16 10.38
C GLN A 151 1.46 -8.01 10.25
N TYR A 152 1.76 -7.03 9.43
CA TYR A 152 0.93 -5.85 9.22
C TYR A 152 0.68 -5.61 7.74
N LEU A 153 -0.50 -5.06 7.47
CA LEU A 153 -0.87 -4.47 6.21
C LEU A 153 -1.28 -3.02 6.48
N LEU A 154 -0.67 -2.07 5.80
CA LEU A 154 -0.94 -0.66 5.95
C LEU A 154 -1.60 -0.12 4.69
N THR A 155 -2.58 0.77 4.83
CA THR A 155 -3.16 1.49 3.69
C THR A 155 -3.23 2.99 3.96
N ALA A 156 -2.83 3.76 2.95
CA ALA A 156 -3.03 5.19 2.89
C ALA A 156 -4.45 5.47 2.42
N ASN A 157 -5.21 6.18 3.23
CA ASN A 157 -6.56 6.60 2.92
C ASN A 157 -6.51 8.09 2.61
N GLU A 158 -6.62 8.45 1.35
CA GLU A 158 -6.47 9.85 0.90
C GLU A 158 -7.53 10.74 1.51
N GLY A 159 -8.80 10.32 1.45
CA GLY A 159 -9.89 11.12 1.94
C GLY A 159 -10.14 12.36 1.10
N GLU A 160 -9.91 12.30 -0.22
CA GLU A 160 -10.19 13.42 -1.11
C GLU A 160 -11.65 13.91 -1.01
N PRO A 161 -11.89 15.22 -1.11
CA PRO A 161 -13.23 15.77 -1.12
C PRO A 161 -14.02 15.37 -2.38
N ASN A 162 -15.34 15.53 -2.31
CA ASN A 162 -16.15 15.50 -3.51
C ASN A 162 -15.93 16.80 -4.34
N ASN A 163 -16.42 16.80 -5.57
CA ASN A 163 -16.14 17.85 -6.55
C ASN A 163 -16.51 19.28 -6.11
N ASP A 164 -17.45 19.44 -5.20
CA ASP A 164 -17.90 20.75 -4.71
C ASP A 164 -17.46 21.04 -3.27
N TYR A 165 -16.61 20.18 -2.68
CA TYR A 165 -16.13 20.30 -1.29
C TYR A 165 -17.24 20.33 -0.24
N SER A 166 -18.42 19.81 -0.55
CA SER A 166 -19.52 19.71 0.43
C SER A 166 -19.34 18.53 1.39
N VAL A 167 -18.59 17.52 0.97
CA VAL A 167 -18.13 16.38 1.78
C VAL A 167 -16.63 16.28 1.59
N ASP A 168 -15.89 16.39 2.68
CA ASP A 168 -14.43 16.42 2.72
C ASP A 168 -13.96 15.52 3.88
N PRO A 169 -13.69 14.24 3.60
CA PRO A 169 -13.23 13.28 4.61
C PRO A 169 -11.84 13.65 5.12
N VAL A 170 -11.36 12.95 6.12
CA VAL A 170 -10.01 13.11 6.64
C VAL A 170 -9.06 12.09 6.05
N GLY A 171 -7.86 12.53 5.69
CA GLY A 171 -6.76 11.63 5.35
C GLY A 171 -6.29 10.86 6.58
N SER A 172 -5.92 9.61 6.40
CA SER A 172 -5.48 8.73 7.50
C SER A 172 -4.66 7.54 7.01
N ILE A 173 -4.00 6.86 7.94
CA ILE A 173 -3.36 5.57 7.66
C ILE A 173 -4.07 4.50 8.48
N SER A 174 -4.58 3.45 7.82
CA SER A 174 -5.07 2.27 8.52
C SER A 174 -3.98 1.23 8.64
N ILE A 175 -3.86 0.62 9.82
CA ILE A 175 -2.88 -0.41 10.16
C ILE A 175 -3.67 -1.66 10.56
N LEU A 176 -3.60 -2.69 9.73
CA LEU A 176 -4.29 -3.95 9.93
C LEU A 176 -3.29 -4.98 10.46
N SER A 177 -3.57 -5.58 11.60
CA SER A 177 -2.78 -6.70 12.14
C SER A 177 -3.26 -8.00 11.53
N LEU A 178 -2.32 -8.82 11.06
CA LEU A 178 -2.58 -10.11 10.43
C LEU A 178 -2.10 -11.25 11.33
N THR A 179 -2.90 -12.30 11.47
CA THR A 179 -2.53 -13.53 12.17
C THR A 179 -3.25 -14.71 11.51
N ASP A 180 -2.52 -15.74 11.14
CA ASP A 180 -3.08 -16.99 10.58
C ASP A 180 -4.13 -16.74 9.49
N ASP A 181 -3.77 -15.92 8.49
CA ASP A 181 -4.59 -15.61 7.32
C ASP A 181 -5.82 -14.71 7.59
N GLU A 182 -5.92 -14.15 8.79
CA GLU A 182 -7.04 -13.30 9.20
C GLU A 182 -6.58 -11.86 9.53
N ILE A 183 -7.46 -10.90 9.24
CA ILE A 183 -7.35 -9.54 9.74
C ILE A 183 -7.94 -9.51 11.16
N VAL A 184 -7.08 -9.40 12.18
CA VAL A 184 -7.52 -9.51 13.58
C VAL A 184 -7.75 -8.17 14.26
N GLU A 185 -7.17 -7.10 13.76
CA GLU A 185 -7.30 -5.74 14.30
C GLU A 185 -7.12 -4.69 13.24
N VAL A 186 -7.87 -3.60 13.33
CA VAL A 186 -7.66 -2.38 12.53
C VAL A 186 -7.45 -1.20 13.46
N ARG A 187 -6.31 -0.53 13.31
CA ARG A 187 -5.99 0.74 13.99
C ARG A 187 -5.86 1.84 12.97
N THR A 188 -6.18 3.06 13.35
CA THR A 188 -6.06 4.23 12.47
C THR A 188 -5.13 5.27 13.09
N ALA A 189 -4.10 5.65 12.34
CA ALA A 189 -3.29 6.81 12.62
C ALA A 189 -3.87 8.02 11.87
N THR A 190 -4.16 9.10 12.61
CA THR A 190 -4.77 10.32 12.07
C THR A 190 -3.83 11.51 12.18
N PHE A 191 -4.13 12.57 11.43
CA PHE A 191 -3.39 13.83 11.45
C PHE A 191 -4.06 14.90 12.34
N SER A 192 -5.07 14.55 13.15
CA SER A 192 -5.87 15.48 13.96
C SER A 192 -5.03 16.34 14.91
N SER A 193 -3.94 15.81 15.46
CA SER A 193 -3.02 16.55 16.33
C SER A 193 -2.35 17.74 15.63
N PHE A 194 -2.33 17.77 14.32
CA PHE A 194 -1.74 18.86 13.52
C PHE A 194 -2.73 19.99 13.23
N ASN A 195 -4.03 19.83 13.44
CA ASN A 195 -5.03 20.85 13.14
C ASN A 195 -4.76 22.18 13.85
N ALA A 196 -4.34 22.13 15.12
CA ALA A 196 -3.99 23.31 15.88
C ALA A 196 -2.70 24.03 15.42
N ARG A 197 -1.91 23.37 14.56
CA ARG A 197 -0.63 23.85 14.06
C ARG A 197 -0.69 24.29 12.59
N ARG A 198 -1.87 24.50 12.05
CA ARG A 198 -2.10 24.82 10.64
C ARG A 198 -1.22 25.98 10.13
N ASP A 199 -1.22 27.09 10.84
CA ASP A 199 -0.46 28.29 10.44
C ASP A 199 1.06 28.06 10.51
N GLU A 200 1.54 27.30 11.49
CA GLU A 200 2.95 26.89 11.61
C GLU A 200 3.36 26.03 10.42
N LEU A 201 2.54 25.05 10.04
CA LEU A 201 2.80 24.16 8.93
C LEU A 201 2.83 24.91 7.59
N ILE A 202 1.90 25.84 7.38
CA ILE A 202 1.89 26.70 6.18
C ILE A 202 3.17 27.55 6.12
N GLN A 203 3.60 28.14 7.25
CA GLN A 203 4.86 28.91 7.31
C GLN A 203 6.07 28.05 7.04
N ALA A 204 6.05 26.76 7.40
CA ALA A 204 7.08 25.78 7.12
C ALA A 204 7.05 25.27 5.66
N GLY A 205 6.07 25.68 4.85
CA GLY A 205 5.97 25.33 3.43
C GLY A 205 5.04 24.17 3.13
N VAL A 206 4.29 23.66 4.13
CA VAL A 206 3.25 22.65 3.88
C VAL A 206 2.09 23.29 3.15
N ARG A 207 1.65 22.66 2.06
CA ARG A 207 0.52 23.13 1.27
C ARG A 207 -0.80 22.70 1.92
N ILE A 208 -1.56 23.65 2.44
CA ILE A 208 -2.90 23.44 3.00
C ILE A 208 -3.80 24.49 2.36
N PHE A 209 -4.67 24.11 1.45
CA PHE A 209 -5.35 25.03 0.54
C PHE A 209 -6.85 24.77 0.38
N GLY A 210 -7.35 23.61 0.79
CA GLY A 210 -8.77 23.26 0.69
C GLY A 210 -9.67 24.33 1.34
N PRO A 211 -10.83 24.63 0.77
CA PRO A 211 -11.74 25.67 1.28
C PRO A 211 -12.22 25.33 2.70
N ASN A 212 -11.66 26.03 3.70
CA ASN A 212 -11.90 25.82 5.14
C ASN A 212 -11.46 24.44 5.66
N ALA A 213 -10.63 23.70 4.92
CA ALA A 213 -10.16 22.39 5.33
C ALA A 213 -9.31 22.47 6.60
N SER A 214 -9.43 21.49 7.46
CA SER A 214 -8.48 21.22 8.54
C SER A 214 -7.18 20.66 7.97
N VAL A 215 -6.14 20.54 8.80
CA VAL A 215 -4.88 19.90 8.34
C VAL A 215 -5.12 18.45 7.98
N GLU A 216 -5.86 17.71 8.78
CA GLU A 216 -6.12 16.29 8.54
C GLU A 216 -7.01 16.01 7.30
N GLN A 217 -7.81 16.99 6.86
CA GLN A 217 -8.56 16.89 5.61
C GLN A 217 -7.68 17.15 4.39
N ASP A 218 -6.76 18.10 4.48
CA ASP A 218 -5.92 18.54 3.36
C ASP A 218 -4.58 17.76 3.26
N LEU A 219 -4.30 16.89 4.24
CA LEU A 219 -3.22 15.92 4.18
C LEU A 219 -3.76 14.61 3.62
N GLU A 220 -3.71 14.48 2.32
CA GLU A 220 -4.16 13.35 1.53
C GLU A 220 -2.97 12.38 1.35
N PRO A 221 -2.78 11.37 2.25
CA PRO A 221 -1.63 10.47 2.17
C PRO A 221 -1.76 9.51 0.98
N GLU A 222 -0.77 9.53 0.07
CA GLU A 222 -0.78 8.70 -1.15
C GLU A 222 0.07 7.44 -1.03
N TYR A 223 1.20 7.48 -0.30
CA TYR A 223 2.16 6.38 -0.35
C TYR A 223 2.77 6.06 1.01
N ILE A 224 3.12 4.77 1.21
CA ILE A 224 3.72 4.26 2.45
C ILE A 224 5.02 3.53 2.14
N ALA A 225 6.07 3.84 2.90
CA ALA A 225 7.28 3.04 2.95
C ALA A 225 7.47 2.50 4.37
N ILE A 226 7.91 1.26 4.48
CA ILE A 226 8.12 0.59 5.78
C ILE A 226 9.60 0.18 5.87
N SER A 227 10.20 0.38 7.05
CA SER A 227 11.58 -0.04 7.33
C SER A 227 11.73 -1.56 7.25
N GLU A 228 12.93 -2.05 6.86
CA GLU A 228 13.21 -3.48 6.72
C GLU A 228 12.94 -4.29 8.00
N ASP A 229 13.11 -3.68 9.16
CA ASP A 229 12.84 -4.29 10.47
C ASP A 229 11.37 -4.22 10.89
N SER A 230 10.49 -3.71 10.03
CA SER A 230 9.04 -3.56 10.25
C SER A 230 8.66 -2.68 11.46
N THR A 231 9.56 -1.83 11.95
CA THR A 231 9.34 -1.03 13.17
C THR A 231 8.85 0.39 12.89
N THR A 232 9.00 0.89 11.65
CA THR A 232 8.67 2.27 11.27
C THR A 232 8.02 2.30 9.89
N ALA A 233 6.99 3.11 9.76
CA ALA A 233 6.33 3.42 8.51
C ALA A 233 6.17 4.94 8.37
#